data_084c7080b2ac96809ab41651129cd03d
#
_entry.id   084c7080b2ac96809ab41651129cd03d
#
_cell.length_a   1.000
_cell.length_b   1.000
_cell.length_c   1.000
_cell.angle_alpha   90.00
_cell.angle_beta   90.00
_cell.angle_gamma   90.00
#
_symmetry.space_group_name_H-M   'P 1'
#
loop_
_entity.id
_entity.type
_entity.pdbx_description
1 polymer ?
#
loop_
_entity_poly.entity_id
_entity_poly.type
_entity_poly.pdbx_seq_one_letter_code
_entity_poly.pdbx_strand_id
1 'polypeptide(L)'
;MIRRVAFRKAILGGVAGAFAWDVVIRALTVVGVPLGDLVHLLGTMLVGNRAAWLWWPAGLSLHAGVGAVWAIFYAYFFWSTFDWRPAFQGLAFSCIPIVLAGLVMLPQIGWMHPLVLRGDLPRPGFFDSGEGWPGPAGLVLGHLVFGFTMGLLYTRPVGSPARQRVRAHA
;
A
#
# COMPACT_ATOMS: atom_id res chain seq x y z
N MET A 1 -8.65 20.04 18.66
CA MET A 1 -9.85 19.82 17.80
C MET A 1 -9.82 18.38 17.31
N ILE A 2 -10.74 17.52 17.75
CA ILE A 2 -10.76 16.11 17.34
C ILE A 2 -11.26 16.05 15.89
N ARG A 3 -10.41 15.56 14.97
CA ARG A 3 -10.77 15.42 13.55
C ARG A 3 -11.77 14.28 13.38
N ARG A 4 -12.88 14.55 12.71
CA ARG A 4 -13.82 13.48 12.33
C ARG A 4 -13.25 12.72 11.13
N VAL A 5 -12.74 11.52 11.36
CA VAL A 5 -12.25 10.61 10.33
C VAL A 5 -13.40 9.75 9.83
N ALA A 6 -13.56 9.65 8.51
CA ALA A 6 -14.53 8.75 7.89
C ALA A 6 -13.92 7.34 7.77
N PHE A 7 -13.87 6.59 8.88
CA PHE A 7 -13.20 5.28 8.98
C PHE A 7 -13.60 4.31 7.86
N ARG A 8 -14.90 4.17 7.59
CA ARG A 8 -15.36 3.26 6.52
C ARG A 8 -14.78 3.64 5.15
N LYS A 9 -14.71 4.94 4.83
CA LYS A 9 -14.11 5.40 3.58
C LYS A 9 -12.60 5.18 3.56
N ALA A 10 -11.91 5.39 4.69
CA ALA A 10 -10.49 5.13 4.80
C ALA A 10 -10.19 3.64 4.56
N ILE A 11 -10.86 2.76 5.28
CA ILE A 11 -10.68 1.31 5.14
C ILE A 11 -10.96 0.85 3.72
N LEU A 12 -12.11 1.23 3.14
CA LEU A 12 -12.47 0.86 1.76
C LEU A 12 -11.46 1.42 0.74
N GLY A 13 -11.02 2.67 0.93
CA GLY A 13 -10.00 3.28 0.08
C GLY A 13 -8.65 2.57 0.17
N GLY A 14 -8.24 2.17 1.38
CA GLY A 14 -7.01 1.41 1.60
C GLY A 14 -7.04 0.00 1.02
N VAL A 15 -8.14 -0.72 1.24
CA VAL A 15 -8.35 -2.05 0.66
C VAL A 15 -8.37 -1.97 -0.87
N ALA A 16 -9.12 -1.03 -1.44
CA ALA A 16 -9.17 -0.84 -2.89
C ALA A 16 -7.80 -0.44 -3.47
N GLY A 17 -7.03 0.39 -2.75
CA GLY A 17 -5.67 0.76 -3.14
C GLY A 17 -4.72 -0.43 -3.16
N ALA A 18 -4.78 -1.32 -2.16
CA ALA A 18 -4.00 -2.56 -2.13
C ALA A 18 -4.36 -3.49 -3.30
N PHE A 19 -5.65 -3.71 -3.56
CA PHE A 19 -6.08 -4.50 -4.72
C PHE A 19 -5.67 -3.87 -6.06
N ALA A 20 -5.76 -2.54 -6.20
CA ALA A 20 -5.31 -1.86 -7.41
C ALA A 20 -3.80 -2.07 -7.65
N TRP A 21 -2.99 -2.01 -6.59
CA TRP A 21 -1.58 -2.40 -6.65
C TRP A 21 -1.41 -3.82 -7.19
N ASP A 22 -2.05 -4.80 -6.54
CA ASP A 22 -1.90 -6.22 -6.90
C ASP A 22 -2.30 -6.47 -8.36
N VAL A 23 -3.39 -5.85 -8.81
CA VAL A 23 -3.85 -5.94 -10.21
C VAL A 23 -2.83 -5.36 -11.18
N VAL A 24 -2.29 -4.16 -10.90
CA VAL A 24 -1.33 -3.49 -11.79
C VAL A 24 -0.01 -4.29 -11.87
N ILE A 25 0.54 -4.69 -10.72
CA ILE A 25 1.78 -5.48 -10.67
C ILE A 25 1.57 -6.82 -11.41
N ARG A 26 0.47 -7.50 -11.15
CA ARG A 26 0.16 -8.77 -11.84
C ARG A 26 -0.01 -8.61 -13.35
N ALA A 27 -0.69 -7.56 -13.79
CA ALA A 27 -0.84 -7.27 -15.21
C ALA A 27 0.51 -7.05 -15.89
N LEU A 28 1.40 -6.27 -15.25
CA LEU A 28 2.76 -6.02 -15.76
C LEU A 28 3.60 -7.31 -15.79
N THR A 29 3.48 -8.17 -14.78
CA THR A 29 4.18 -9.46 -14.76
C THR A 29 3.71 -10.36 -15.89
N VAL A 30 2.40 -10.40 -16.19
CA VAL A 30 1.84 -11.18 -17.30
C VAL A 30 2.37 -10.73 -18.67
N VAL A 31 2.63 -9.44 -18.86
CA VAL A 31 3.23 -8.91 -20.10
C VAL A 31 4.77 -8.96 -20.11
N GLY A 32 5.38 -9.64 -19.15
CA GLY A 32 6.81 -9.94 -19.15
C GLY A 32 7.68 -8.95 -18.35
N VAL A 33 7.11 -8.05 -17.59
CA VAL A 33 7.90 -7.19 -16.66
C VAL A 33 8.14 -8.00 -15.37
N PRO A 34 9.39 -8.30 -15.01
CA PRO A 34 9.71 -9.23 -13.92
C PRO A 34 9.59 -8.56 -12.54
N LEU A 35 8.39 -8.13 -12.16
CA LEU A 35 8.13 -7.52 -10.85
C LEU A 35 7.90 -8.59 -9.78
N GLY A 36 8.30 -8.30 -8.54
CA GLY A 36 8.12 -9.21 -7.40
C GLY A 36 6.64 -9.47 -7.06
N ASP A 37 6.35 -10.68 -6.59
CA ASP A 37 5.01 -11.09 -6.13
C ASP A 37 4.87 -10.89 -4.62
N LEU A 38 4.44 -9.69 -4.21
CA LEU A 38 4.23 -9.36 -2.80
C LEU A 38 3.16 -10.25 -2.15
N VAL A 39 2.13 -10.63 -2.88
CA VAL A 39 1.06 -11.52 -2.38
C VAL A 39 1.62 -12.90 -2.05
N HIS A 40 2.49 -13.43 -2.90
CA HIS A 40 3.20 -14.68 -2.63
C HIS A 40 4.11 -14.55 -1.40
N LEU A 41 4.89 -13.50 -1.32
CA LEU A 41 5.79 -13.25 -0.18
C LEU A 41 5.01 -13.17 1.14
N LEU A 42 3.97 -12.36 1.21
CA LEU A 42 3.16 -12.19 2.42
C LEU A 42 2.36 -13.45 2.78
N GLY A 43 1.79 -14.11 1.77
CA GLY A 43 0.99 -15.31 1.96
C GLY A 43 1.82 -16.49 2.48
N THR A 44 2.98 -16.72 1.87
CA THR A 44 3.86 -17.81 2.30
C THR A 44 4.53 -17.53 3.64
N MET A 45 4.67 -16.27 4.04
CA MET A 45 5.09 -15.92 5.40
C MET A 45 4.07 -16.39 6.45
N LEU A 46 2.77 -16.33 6.15
CA LEU A 46 1.71 -16.72 7.09
C LEU A 46 1.45 -18.22 7.12
N VAL A 47 1.38 -18.86 5.95
CA VAL A 47 0.93 -20.26 5.85
C VAL A 47 1.99 -21.22 5.31
N GLY A 48 3.18 -20.72 5.01
CA GLY A 48 4.26 -21.49 4.38
C GLY A 48 4.02 -21.76 2.89
N ASN A 49 4.94 -22.48 2.24
CA ASN A 49 4.87 -22.85 0.83
C ASN A 49 3.90 -24.02 0.63
N ARG A 50 2.61 -23.77 0.87
CA ARG A 50 1.52 -24.71 0.64
C ARG A 50 0.88 -24.46 -0.72
N ALA A 51 -0.23 -25.14 -1.02
CA ALA A 51 -0.98 -24.92 -2.25
C ALA A 51 -1.43 -23.45 -2.41
N ALA A 52 -1.45 -22.95 -3.64
CA ALA A 52 -1.74 -21.56 -3.97
C ALA A 52 -3.11 -21.09 -3.42
N TRP A 53 -4.09 -21.99 -3.35
CA TRP A 53 -5.40 -21.68 -2.78
C TRP A 53 -5.37 -21.33 -1.27
N LEU A 54 -4.25 -21.60 -0.57
CA LEU A 54 -4.03 -21.21 0.83
C LEU A 54 -3.25 -19.90 0.95
N TRP A 55 -2.06 -19.81 0.32
CA TRP A 55 -1.22 -18.65 0.50
C TRP A 55 -1.73 -17.42 -0.27
N TRP A 56 -2.41 -17.62 -1.41
CA TRP A 56 -2.91 -16.49 -2.19
C TRP A 56 -3.96 -15.65 -1.42
N PRO A 57 -5.06 -16.21 -0.88
CA PRO A 57 -6.00 -15.43 -0.08
C PRO A 57 -5.39 -14.91 1.23
N ALA A 58 -4.44 -15.62 1.83
CA ALA A 58 -3.74 -15.16 3.02
C ALA A 58 -2.91 -13.90 2.71
N GLY A 59 -2.14 -13.91 1.62
CA GLY A 59 -1.35 -12.77 1.18
C GLY A 59 -2.20 -11.57 0.82
N LEU A 60 -3.26 -11.75 0.04
CA LEU A 60 -4.21 -10.68 -0.31
C LEU A 60 -4.87 -10.08 0.94
N SER A 61 -5.29 -10.91 1.90
CA SER A 61 -5.92 -10.45 3.12
C SER A 61 -4.96 -9.62 3.97
N LEU A 62 -3.71 -10.08 4.09
CA LEU A 62 -2.68 -9.34 4.81
C LEU A 62 -2.35 -8.01 4.12
N HIS A 63 -2.15 -8.02 2.80
CA HIS A 63 -1.88 -6.81 2.04
C HIS A 63 -3.03 -5.80 2.13
N ALA A 64 -4.28 -6.25 1.96
CA ALA A 64 -5.46 -5.41 2.14
C ALA A 64 -5.58 -4.85 3.57
N GLY A 65 -5.27 -5.65 4.59
CA GLY A 65 -5.23 -5.22 5.99
C GLY A 65 -4.18 -4.12 6.23
N VAL A 66 -2.98 -4.30 5.72
CA VAL A 66 -1.91 -3.29 5.77
C VAL A 66 -2.34 -2.01 5.04
N GLY A 67 -2.95 -2.15 3.85
CA GLY A 67 -3.50 -1.02 3.11
C GLY A 67 -4.57 -0.25 3.88
N ALA A 68 -5.47 -0.96 4.58
CA ALA A 68 -6.48 -0.35 5.44
C ALA A 68 -5.85 0.45 6.60
N VAL A 69 -4.82 -0.09 7.25
CA VAL A 69 -4.09 0.60 8.33
C VAL A 69 -3.43 1.88 7.81
N TRP A 70 -2.73 1.81 6.68
CA TRP A 70 -2.12 3.00 6.06
C TRP A 70 -3.15 4.05 5.66
N ALA A 71 -4.31 3.65 5.19
CA ALA A 71 -5.39 4.58 4.83
C ALA A 71 -6.00 5.26 6.07
N ILE A 72 -6.09 4.58 7.20
CA ILE A 72 -6.47 5.20 8.48
C ILE A 72 -5.42 6.24 8.90
N PHE A 73 -4.14 5.91 8.78
CA PHE A 73 -3.03 6.84 9.03
C PHE A 73 -3.11 8.07 8.13
N TYR A 74 -3.31 7.88 6.83
CA TYR A 74 -3.55 8.95 5.87
C TYR A 74 -4.71 9.84 6.29
N ALA A 75 -5.84 9.25 6.64
CA ALA A 75 -7.06 9.95 7.03
C ALA A 75 -6.87 10.79 8.31
N TYR A 76 -6.09 10.29 9.26
CA TYR A 76 -5.85 10.97 10.52
C TYR A 76 -4.84 12.12 10.43
N PHE A 77 -3.73 11.87 9.75
CA PHE A 77 -2.56 12.73 9.87
C PHE A 77 -2.26 13.53 8.60
N PHE A 78 -2.69 13.05 7.43
CA PHE A 78 -2.18 13.60 6.19
C PHE A 78 -3.24 14.35 5.36
N TRP A 79 -4.42 13.77 5.14
CA TRP A 79 -5.41 14.30 4.18
C TRP A 79 -5.87 15.74 4.43
N SER A 80 -5.75 16.26 5.64
CA SER A 80 -6.16 17.61 6.00
C SER A 80 -4.98 18.57 6.19
N THR A 81 -3.76 18.12 5.93
CA THR A 81 -2.54 18.91 6.11
C THR A 81 -2.33 19.86 4.94
N PHE A 82 -2.68 19.41 3.74
CA PHE A 82 -2.52 20.18 2.50
C PHE A 82 -3.89 20.39 1.82
N ASP A 83 -4.04 21.53 1.12
CA ASP A 83 -5.23 21.83 0.32
C ASP A 83 -5.04 21.42 -1.15
N TRP A 84 -4.51 20.21 -1.34
CA TRP A 84 -4.24 19.64 -2.66
C TRP A 84 -5.42 18.80 -3.15
N ARG A 85 -5.42 18.50 -4.45
CA ARG A 85 -6.36 17.53 -5.02
C ARG A 85 -6.15 16.16 -4.35
N PRO A 86 -7.22 15.40 -4.05
CA PRO A 86 -7.13 14.15 -3.29
C PRO A 86 -6.12 13.14 -3.84
N ALA A 87 -6.06 12.98 -5.17
CA ALA A 87 -5.10 12.09 -5.81
C ALA A 87 -3.63 12.47 -5.51
N PHE A 88 -3.30 13.77 -5.60
CA PHE A 88 -1.95 14.25 -5.31
C PHE A 88 -1.58 14.12 -3.83
N GLN A 89 -2.54 14.29 -2.94
CA GLN A 89 -2.31 14.03 -1.51
C GLN A 89 -1.99 12.56 -1.26
N GLY A 90 -2.73 11.64 -1.91
CA GLY A 90 -2.46 10.21 -1.82
C GLY A 90 -1.10 9.83 -2.39
N LEU A 91 -0.72 10.38 -3.54
CA LEU A 91 0.62 10.18 -4.12
C LEU A 91 1.74 10.70 -3.21
N ALA A 92 1.60 11.90 -2.66
CA ALA A 92 2.58 12.44 -1.72
C ALA A 92 2.68 11.60 -0.43
N PHE A 93 1.55 11.11 0.07
CA PHE A 93 1.52 10.19 1.21
C PHE A 93 2.28 8.90 0.94
N SER A 94 2.25 8.40 -0.30
CA SER A 94 2.93 7.14 -0.68
C SER A 94 4.43 7.15 -0.39
N CYS A 95 5.07 8.32 -0.33
CA CYS A 95 6.49 8.42 0.03
C CYS A 95 6.77 7.84 1.42
N ILE A 96 5.81 7.95 2.36
CA ILE A 96 5.98 7.45 3.73
C ILE A 96 6.04 5.92 3.74
N PRO A 97 5.01 5.19 3.25
CA PRO A 97 5.08 3.73 3.23
C PRO A 97 6.17 3.18 2.28
N ILE A 98 6.55 3.86 1.20
CA ILE A 98 7.71 3.46 0.37
C ILE A 98 8.98 3.40 1.22
N VAL A 99 9.27 4.48 1.96
CA VAL A 99 10.49 4.56 2.79
C VAL A 99 10.44 3.52 3.91
N LEU A 100 9.31 3.40 4.62
CA LEU A 100 9.18 2.44 5.72
C LEU A 100 9.18 0.98 5.23
N ALA A 101 8.54 0.68 4.11
CA ALA A 101 8.60 -0.64 3.51
C ALA A 101 10.03 -0.97 3.05
N GLY A 102 10.68 -0.03 2.34
CA GLY A 102 12.01 -0.24 1.78
C GLY A 102 13.11 -0.36 2.83
N LEU A 103 13.07 0.46 3.89
CA LEU A 103 14.14 0.49 4.89
C LEU A 103 13.90 -0.41 6.10
N VAL A 104 12.66 -0.74 6.41
CA VAL A 104 12.31 -1.46 7.63
C VAL A 104 11.62 -2.79 7.31
N MET A 105 10.47 -2.77 6.65
CA MET A 105 9.64 -3.96 6.52
C MET A 105 10.29 -5.04 5.65
N LEU A 106 10.79 -4.70 4.47
CA LEU A 106 11.40 -5.67 3.55
C LEU A 106 12.69 -6.30 4.12
N PRO A 107 13.63 -5.54 4.70
CA PRO A 107 14.75 -6.13 5.41
C PRO A 107 14.31 -7.06 6.55
N GLN A 108 13.30 -6.68 7.35
CA GLN A 108 12.79 -7.54 8.42
C GLN A 108 12.17 -8.84 7.87
N ILE A 109 11.38 -8.76 6.79
CA ILE A 109 10.86 -9.96 6.12
C ILE A 109 12.02 -10.89 5.72
N GLY A 110 13.10 -10.35 5.17
CA GLY A 110 14.29 -11.11 4.82
C GLY A 110 14.95 -11.86 6.00
N TRP A 111 14.70 -11.44 7.22
CA TRP A 111 15.25 -12.07 8.44
C TRP A 111 14.24 -12.97 9.17
N MET A 112 12.96 -12.84 8.86
CA MET A 112 11.90 -13.55 9.57
C MET A 112 11.18 -14.58 8.70
N HIS A 113 11.22 -14.42 7.37
CA HIS A 113 10.45 -15.25 6.46
C HIS A 113 11.03 -16.67 6.37
N PRO A 114 10.27 -17.72 6.70
CA PRO A 114 10.81 -19.08 6.76
C PRO A 114 11.41 -19.58 5.45
N LEU A 115 10.82 -19.22 4.30
CA LEU A 115 11.34 -19.64 2.98
C LEU A 115 12.61 -18.89 2.60
N VAL A 116 12.72 -17.61 2.97
CA VAL A 116 13.94 -16.81 2.75
C VAL A 116 15.09 -17.35 3.59
N LEU A 117 14.82 -17.72 4.85
CA LEU A 117 15.85 -18.29 5.74
C LEU A 117 16.36 -19.65 5.27
N ARG A 118 15.53 -20.41 4.56
CA ARG A 118 15.92 -21.70 3.96
C ARG A 118 16.57 -21.58 2.57
N GLY A 119 16.53 -20.38 1.98
CA GLY A 119 17.01 -20.15 0.63
C GLY A 119 16.01 -20.54 -0.49
N ASP A 120 14.76 -20.86 -0.13
CA ASP A 120 13.69 -21.19 -1.08
C ASP A 120 13.12 -19.94 -1.78
N LEU A 121 13.30 -18.76 -1.17
CA LEU A 121 12.97 -17.44 -1.75
C LEU A 121 14.18 -16.50 -1.61
N PRO A 122 14.37 -15.58 -2.57
CA PRO A 122 15.39 -14.55 -2.48
C PRO A 122 15.13 -13.60 -1.30
N ARG A 123 16.18 -12.99 -0.77
CA ARG A 123 16.03 -11.95 0.25
C ARG A 123 15.60 -10.66 -0.40
N PRO A 124 14.52 -10.02 0.04
CA PRO A 124 14.08 -8.74 -0.53
C PRO A 124 15.15 -7.64 -0.43
N GLY A 125 15.87 -7.58 0.69
CA GLY A 125 16.86 -6.53 0.95
C GLY A 125 16.21 -5.14 1.13
N PHE A 126 17.05 -4.10 1.06
CA PHE A 126 16.56 -2.73 1.10
C PHE A 126 15.83 -2.38 -0.20
N PHE A 127 14.66 -1.78 -0.08
CA PHE A 127 13.81 -1.40 -1.21
C PHE A 127 13.55 -2.55 -2.21
N ASP A 128 13.52 -3.79 -1.75
CA ASP A 128 13.33 -4.97 -2.58
C ASP A 128 14.44 -5.17 -3.65
N SER A 129 15.65 -4.71 -3.36
CA SER A 129 16.77 -4.75 -4.32
C SER A 129 17.48 -6.12 -4.41
N GLY A 130 17.00 -7.12 -3.68
CA GLY A 130 17.65 -8.44 -3.63
C GLY A 130 17.73 -9.16 -4.98
N GLU A 131 16.82 -8.88 -5.89
CA GLU A 131 16.82 -9.41 -7.26
C GLU A 131 17.08 -8.34 -8.34
N GLY A 132 17.65 -7.21 -7.95
CA GLY A 132 18.01 -6.11 -8.84
C GLY A 132 16.92 -5.04 -8.97
N TRP A 133 16.97 -4.26 -10.07
CA TRP A 133 16.12 -3.08 -10.26
C TRP A 133 14.59 -3.33 -10.31
N PRO A 134 14.08 -4.51 -10.73
CA PRO A 134 12.64 -4.72 -10.79
C PRO A 134 11.95 -4.61 -9.43
N GLY A 135 12.60 -5.04 -8.35
CA GLY A 135 12.08 -4.95 -7.01
C GLY A 135 11.79 -3.51 -6.58
N PRO A 136 12.79 -2.60 -6.56
CA PRO A 136 12.56 -1.19 -6.27
C PRO A 136 11.53 -0.53 -7.16
N ALA A 137 11.52 -0.85 -8.46
CA ALA A 137 10.54 -0.32 -9.39
C ALA A 137 9.11 -0.77 -9.05
N GLY A 138 8.93 -2.06 -8.75
CA GLY A 138 7.64 -2.63 -8.32
C GLY A 138 7.16 -2.02 -7.00
N LEU A 139 8.08 -1.88 -6.02
CA LEU A 139 7.79 -1.25 -4.74
C LEU A 139 7.27 0.18 -4.92
N VAL A 140 7.99 1.00 -5.66
CA VAL A 140 7.62 2.41 -5.89
C VAL A 140 6.31 2.49 -6.66
N LEU A 141 6.19 1.79 -7.80
CA LEU A 141 4.98 1.81 -8.62
C LEU A 141 3.75 1.36 -7.84
N GLY A 142 3.86 0.24 -7.12
CA GLY A 142 2.75 -0.29 -6.34
C GLY A 142 2.25 0.69 -5.28
N HIS A 143 3.17 1.32 -4.53
CA HIS A 143 2.79 2.33 -3.54
C HIS A 143 2.18 3.59 -4.18
N LEU A 144 2.66 4.02 -5.34
CA LEU A 144 2.06 5.15 -6.07
C LEU A 144 0.63 4.81 -6.53
N VAL A 145 0.39 3.60 -7.05
CA VAL A 145 -0.95 3.11 -7.42
C VAL A 145 -1.85 3.05 -6.18
N PHE A 146 -1.34 2.50 -5.08
CA PHE A 146 -2.04 2.47 -3.78
C PHE A 146 -2.47 3.87 -3.35
N GLY A 147 -1.53 4.79 -3.25
CA GLY A 147 -1.81 6.14 -2.75
C GLY A 147 -2.72 6.94 -3.68
N PHE A 148 -2.54 6.83 -5.00
CA PHE A 148 -3.43 7.45 -5.98
C PHE A 148 -4.87 6.96 -5.81
N THR A 149 -5.07 5.64 -5.76
CA THR A 149 -6.40 5.02 -5.63
C THR A 149 -7.06 5.39 -4.30
N MET A 150 -6.32 5.24 -3.20
CA MET A 150 -6.77 5.60 -1.87
C MET A 150 -7.13 7.09 -1.78
N GLY A 151 -6.29 7.96 -2.32
CA GLY A 151 -6.51 9.40 -2.33
C GLY A 151 -7.77 9.80 -3.11
N LEU A 152 -8.03 9.18 -4.25
CA LEU A 152 -9.26 9.39 -5.03
C LEU A 152 -10.52 8.98 -4.26
N LEU A 153 -10.47 7.85 -3.57
CA LEU A 153 -11.63 7.28 -2.86
C LEU A 153 -11.89 7.94 -1.51
N TYR A 154 -10.83 8.42 -0.83
CA TYR A 154 -10.96 9.15 0.42
C TYR A 154 -11.23 10.63 0.17
N THR A 155 -12.50 10.96 -0.09
CA THR A 155 -12.94 12.35 -0.26
C THR A 155 -13.32 12.98 1.08
N ARG A 156 -13.18 14.32 1.18
CA ARG A 156 -13.57 15.08 2.38
C ARG A 156 -15.03 14.79 2.77
N PRO A 157 -15.33 14.56 4.06
CA PRO A 157 -16.71 14.46 4.53
C PRO A 157 -17.47 15.73 4.16
N VAL A 158 -18.71 15.57 3.69
CA VAL A 158 -19.63 16.70 3.44
C VAL A 158 -19.83 17.43 4.78
N GLY A 159 -19.48 18.72 4.84
CA GLY A 159 -19.61 19.53 6.08
C GLY A 159 -18.28 19.89 6.76
N SER A 160 -17.13 19.65 6.13
CA SER A 160 -15.86 20.13 6.69
C SER A 160 -15.80 21.68 6.68
N PRO A 161 -15.26 22.34 7.73
CA PRO A 161 -15.25 23.80 7.89
C PRO A 161 -14.63 24.58 6.72
N ALA A 162 -13.75 23.97 5.95
CA ALA A 162 -13.12 24.58 4.77
C ALA A 162 -14.13 24.90 3.65
N ARG A 163 -15.19 24.08 3.46
CA ARG A 163 -16.24 24.37 2.46
C ARG A 163 -17.18 25.52 2.89
N GLN A 164 -17.37 25.70 4.20
CA GLN A 164 -18.20 26.80 4.70
C GLN A 164 -17.51 28.16 4.52
N ARG A 165 -16.18 28.23 4.63
CA ARG A 165 -15.42 29.48 4.43
C ARG A 165 -15.47 29.97 2.97
N VAL A 166 -15.38 29.06 2.00
CA VAL A 166 -15.46 29.43 0.56
C VAL A 166 -16.85 29.94 0.18
N ARG A 167 -17.94 29.39 0.78
CA ARG A 167 -19.30 29.86 0.52
C ARG A 167 -19.66 31.16 1.27
N ALA A 168 -18.96 31.51 2.33
CA ALA A 168 -19.19 32.76 3.07
C ALA A 168 -18.50 33.98 2.44
N HIS A 169 -17.62 33.77 1.46
CA HIS A 169 -16.90 34.82 0.73
C HIS A 169 -17.22 34.86 -0.77
N ALA A 170 -18.20 34.09 -1.24
CA ALA A 170 -18.77 34.13 -2.58
C ALA A 170 -20.19 34.70 -2.57
#